data_3fa97b6c89d27b327ef73aadf4027d4e
#
_entry.id   3fa97b6c89d27b327ef73aadf4027d4e
#
_cell.length_a   1.000
_cell.length_b   1.000
_cell.length_c   1.000
_cell.angle_alpha   90.00
_cell.angle_beta   90.00
_cell.angle_gamma   90.00
#
_symmetry.space_group_name_H-M   'P 1'
#
loop_
_entity.id
_entity.type
_entity.pdbx_description
1 polymer ?
#
loop_
_entity_poly.entity_id
_entity_poly.type
_entity_poly.pdbx_seq_one_letter_code
_entity_poly.pdbx_strand_id
1 'polypeptide(L)'
;MRTIYLAGGCFWGMQQFFDQFEGVVSTEVGYANGPDRAPTYKEVCQNSGHAETVRIDYDEGKLSLDKLLDLFFLVIDPLSVNKQGEDEGIQYRTGVYYTAADQLPLLQAAFAREAAKADAPLAVELLPLTNFFPAEEYHQKYLDKNPGGYCHIPQKMMHLEQRKD
;
A
#
# COMPACT_ATOMS: atom_id res chain seq x y z
N MET A 1 9.92 -10.86 12.43
CA MET A 1 9.56 -9.77 11.50
C MET A 1 9.06 -10.35 10.19
N ARG A 2 8.01 -9.79 9.64
CA ARG A 2 7.39 -10.24 8.40
C ARG A 2 7.32 -9.08 7.41
N THR A 3 7.05 -9.40 6.16
CA THR A 3 6.98 -8.39 5.08
C THR A 3 5.72 -8.58 4.25
N ILE A 4 5.07 -7.48 3.90
CA ILE A 4 3.95 -7.44 2.95
C ILE A 4 4.11 -6.20 2.06
N TYR A 5 3.57 -6.26 0.86
CA TYR A 5 3.65 -5.17 -0.12
C TYR A 5 2.23 -4.68 -0.41
N LEU A 6 1.97 -3.39 -0.20
CA LEU A 6 0.63 -2.81 -0.34
C LEU A 6 0.65 -1.67 -1.36
N ALA A 7 -0.23 -1.76 -2.34
CA ALA A 7 -0.46 -0.74 -3.35
C ALA A 7 -1.82 -0.08 -3.06
N GLY A 8 -1.83 1.22 -2.87
CA GLY A 8 -3.05 1.94 -2.48
C GLY A 8 -3.08 3.38 -2.99
N GLY A 9 -2.74 3.60 -4.26
CA GLY A 9 -2.65 4.93 -4.82
C GLY A 9 -1.26 5.51 -4.64
N CYS A 10 -1.16 6.84 -4.53
CA CYS A 10 0.13 7.48 -4.37
C CYS A 10 0.87 6.96 -3.13
N PHE A 11 2.07 6.46 -3.34
CA PHE A 11 2.82 5.81 -2.25
C PHE A 11 3.36 6.81 -1.20
N TRP A 12 3.36 8.11 -1.47
CA TRP A 12 3.76 9.10 -0.45
C TRP A 12 2.84 9.05 0.76
N GLY A 13 1.52 9.07 0.52
CA GLY A 13 0.52 8.99 1.59
C GLY A 13 0.50 7.64 2.27
N MET A 14 0.61 6.57 1.47
CA MET A 14 0.63 5.21 2.02
C MET A 14 1.82 5.01 2.97
N GLN A 15 3.00 5.48 2.59
CA GLN A 15 4.17 5.36 3.46
C GLN A 15 3.98 6.12 4.77
N GLN A 16 3.55 7.37 4.71
CA GLN A 16 3.33 8.17 5.91
C GLN A 16 2.26 7.55 6.80
N PHE A 17 1.19 7.05 6.20
CA PHE A 17 0.11 6.42 6.97
C PHE A 17 0.63 5.22 7.77
N PHE A 18 1.34 4.30 7.11
CA PHE A 18 1.80 3.09 7.79
C PHE A 18 2.96 3.33 8.74
N ASP A 19 3.79 4.34 8.49
CA ASP A 19 4.92 4.68 9.38
C ASP A 19 4.46 5.10 10.79
N GLN A 20 3.21 5.50 10.97
CA GLN A 20 2.72 5.93 12.29
C GLN A 20 2.54 4.78 13.29
N PHE A 21 2.48 3.54 12.83
CA PHE A 21 2.14 2.41 13.70
C PHE A 21 3.41 1.76 14.28
N GLU A 22 3.39 1.55 15.61
CA GLU A 22 4.55 0.99 16.31
C GLU A 22 4.94 -0.39 15.76
N GLY A 23 3.97 -1.21 15.36
CA GLY A 23 4.23 -2.53 14.81
C GLY A 23 4.86 -2.52 13.42
N VAL A 24 4.88 -1.38 12.73
CA VAL A 24 5.56 -1.22 11.46
C VAL A 24 7.02 -0.88 11.75
N VAL A 25 7.92 -1.81 11.43
CA VAL A 25 9.35 -1.66 11.73
C VAL A 25 10.02 -0.74 10.74
N SER A 26 9.71 -0.91 9.45
CA SER A 26 10.26 -0.07 8.39
C SER A 26 9.37 -0.11 7.16
N THR A 27 9.46 0.93 6.33
CA THR A 27 8.76 1.01 5.05
C THR A 27 9.71 1.49 3.96
N GLU A 28 9.42 1.06 2.74
CA GLU A 28 10.15 1.51 1.55
C GLU A 28 9.16 1.60 0.39
N VAL A 29 9.15 2.72 -0.34
CA VAL A 29 8.27 2.85 -1.50
C VAL A 29 8.99 2.41 -2.77
N GLY A 30 8.23 1.87 -3.70
CA GLY A 30 8.78 1.36 -4.95
C GLY A 30 7.70 1.02 -5.97
N TYR A 31 8.13 0.32 -7.00
CA TYR A 31 7.29 -0.04 -8.15
C TYR A 31 7.23 -1.56 -8.25
N ALA A 32 6.01 -2.11 -8.25
CA ALA A 32 5.83 -3.55 -8.15
C ALA A 32 4.94 -4.12 -9.26
N ASN A 33 5.13 -5.41 -9.51
CA ASN A 33 4.26 -6.24 -10.35
C ASN A 33 3.99 -5.65 -11.74
N GLY A 34 5.04 -5.13 -12.35
CA GLY A 34 5.07 -4.73 -13.74
C GLY A 34 6.11 -5.54 -14.50
N PRO A 35 6.52 -5.07 -15.68
CA PRO A 35 7.60 -5.72 -16.41
C PRO A 35 8.87 -5.85 -15.58
N ASP A 36 9.63 -6.94 -15.79
CA ASP A 36 10.80 -7.25 -14.98
C ASP A 36 12.01 -6.41 -15.37
N ARG A 37 11.87 -5.09 -15.19
CA ARG A 37 12.87 -4.09 -15.49
C ARG A 37 12.62 -2.89 -14.59
N ALA A 38 13.67 -2.41 -13.92
CA ALA A 38 13.56 -1.26 -13.03
C ALA A 38 13.12 0.00 -13.81
N PRO A 39 11.94 0.55 -13.52
CA PRO A 39 11.47 1.75 -14.20
C PRO A 39 11.99 3.01 -13.50
N THR A 40 11.97 4.15 -14.23
CA THR A 40 12.06 5.46 -13.59
C THR A 40 10.65 5.89 -13.19
N TYR A 41 10.54 6.88 -12.31
CA TYR A 41 9.25 7.45 -11.95
C TYR A 41 8.52 7.98 -13.19
N LYS A 42 9.24 8.62 -14.09
CA LYS A 42 8.67 9.12 -15.34
C LYS A 42 8.04 7.99 -16.17
N GLU A 43 8.72 6.84 -16.27
CA GLU A 43 8.20 5.68 -16.98
C GLU A 43 6.95 5.12 -16.32
N VAL A 44 6.91 5.10 -14.99
CA VAL A 44 5.72 4.65 -14.22
C VAL A 44 4.54 5.57 -14.54
N CYS A 45 4.75 6.87 -14.57
CA CYS A 45 3.71 7.84 -14.94
C CYS A 45 3.28 7.73 -16.40
N GLN A 46 4.08 7.10 -17.24
CA GLN A 46 3.78 6.85 -18.64
C GLN A 46 3.30 5.41 -18.88
N ASN A 47 2.71 4.79 -17.84
CA ASN A 47 2.11 3.46 -17.90
C ASN A 47 3.12 2.33 -18.17
N SER A 48 4.22 2.30 -17.41
CA SER A 48 5.18 1.20 -17.48
C SER A 48 4.56 -0.16 -17.13
N GLY A 49 3.44 -0.13 -16.37
CA GLY A 49 2.77 -1.34 -15.94
C GLY A 49 2.98 -1.67 -14.46
N HIS A 50 3.85 -0.93 -13.78
CA HIS A 50 4.12 -1.12 -12.35
C HIS A 50 3.10 -0.37 -11.51
N ALA A 51 2.83 -0.90 -10.29
CA ALA A 51 2.00 -0.24 -9.28
C ALA A 51 2.90 0.46 -8.27
N GLU A 52 2.54 1.69 -7.90
CA GLU A 52 3.18 2.38 -6.78
C GLU A 52 2.83 1.61 -5.51
N THR A 53 3.84 1.16 -4.78
CA THR A 53 3.69 0.16 -3.72
C THR A 53 4.56 0.54 -2.54
N VAL A 54 4.07 0.25 -1.33
CA VAL A 54 4.88 0.36 -0.12
C VAL A 54 5.21 -1.04 0.39
N ARG A 55 6.50 -1.30 0.58
CA ARG A 55 6.97 -2.48 1.28
C ARG A 55 6.91 -2.21 2.76
N ILE A 56 6.28 -3.09 3.52
CA ILE A 56 6.11 -2.94 4.96
C ILE A 56 6.74 -4.13 5.65
N ASP A 57 7.75 -3.86 6.47
CA ASP A 57 8.30 -4.84 7.40
C ASP A 57 7.62 -4.60 8.75
N TYR A 58 6.97 -5.62 9.29
CA TYR A 58 6.16 -5.48 10.50
C TYR A 58 6.45 -6.57 11.52
N ASP A 59 6.21 -6.24 12.79
CA ASP A 59 6.35 -7.15 13.92
C ASP A 59 4.97 -7.73 14.25
N GLU A 60 4.77 -9.02 13.97
CA GLU A 60 3.49 -9.70 14.20
C GLU A 60 3.06 -9.67 15.67
N GLY A 61 4.01 -9.56 16.58
CA GLY A 61 3.71 -9.48 18.00
C GLY A 61 3.06 -8.16 18.40
N LYS A 62 3.22 -7.13 17.60
CA LYS A 62 2.67 -5.81 17.86
C LYS A 62 1.54 -5.45 16.91
N LEU A 63 1.60 -5.93 15.67
CA LEU A 63 0.64 -5.60 14.63
C LEU A 63 0.45 -6.84 13.77
N SER A 64 -0.73 -7.47 13.89
CA SER A 64 -1.03 -8.67 13.11
C SER A 64 -1.28 -8.31 11.64
N LEU A 65 -1.15 -9.30 10.76
CA LEU A 65 -1.47 -9.11 9.34
C LEU A 65 -2.95 -8.73 9.16
N ASP A 66 -3.86 -9.35 9.92
CA ASP A 66 -5.29 -9.00 9.88
C ASP A 66 -5.51 -7.52 10.19
N LYS A 67 -4.87 -7.01 11.25
CA LYS A 67 -5.01 -5.60 11.62
C LYS A 67 -4.39 -4.69 10.58
N LEU A 68 -3.27 -5.10 10.00
CA LEU A 68 -2.60 -4.35 8.95
C LEU A 68 -3.50 -4.22 7.73
N LEU A 69 -4.21 -5.30 7.35
CA LEU A 69 -5.16 -5.29 6.25
C LEU A 69 -6.39 -4.42 6.57
N ASP A 70 -6.88 -4.45 7.82
CA ASP A 70 -7.98 -3.56 8.22
C ASP A 70 -7.58 -2.09 8.02
N LEU A 71 -6.36 -1.74 8.38
CA LEU A 71 -5.84 -0.38 8.20
C LEU A 71 -5.69 -0.04 6.71
N PHE A 72 -5.24 -0.98 5.91
CA PHE A 72 -5.12 -0.80 4.46
C PHE A 72 -6.49 -0.49 3.84
N PHE A 73 -7.49 -1.32 4.13
CA PHE A 73 -8.83 -1.12 3.57
C PHE A 73 -9.49 0.16 4.09
N LEU A 74 -9.05 0.66 5.24
CA LEU A 74 -9.57 1.91 5.81
C LEU A 74 -9.21 3.13 4.96
N VAL A 75 -8.06 3.10 4.29
CA VAL A 75 -7.51 4.28 3.58
C VAL A 75 -7.56 4.18 2.07
N ILE A 76 -8.15 3.13 1.53
CA ILE A 76 -8.35 2.99 0.09
C ILE A 76 -9.84 2.92 -0.25
N ASP A 77 -10.17 3.16 -1.51
CA ASP A 77 -11.47 2.84 -2.07
C ASP A 77 -11.34 1.48 -2.76
N PRO A 78 -11.83 0.40 -2.16
CA PRO A 78 -11.61 -0.95 -2.68
C PRO A 78 -12.40 -1.27 -3.94
N LEU A 79 -13.32 -0.41 -4.35
CA LEU A 79 -14.13 -0.59 -5.57
C LEU A 79 -13.60 0.22 -6.74
N SER A 80 -12.64 1.11 -6.50
CA SER A 80 -12.12 1.99 -7.54
C SER A 80 -11.07 1.27 -8.40
N VAL A 81 -11.24 1.33 -9.71
CA VAL A 81 -10.34 0.68 -10.67
C VAL A 81 -9.29 1.70 -11.13
N ASN A 82 -8.02 1.40 -10.86
CA ASN A 82 -6.88 2.21 -11.28
C ASN A 82 -6.98 3.69 -10.89
N LYS A 83 -7.61 3.95 -9.73
CA LYS A 83 -7.82 5.33 -9.27
C LYS A 83 -7.99 5.36 -7.76
N GLN A 84 -7.30 6.31 -7.11
CA GLN A 84 -7.50 6.60 -5.70
C GLN A 84 -7.52 8.12 -5.53
N GLY A 85 -8.65 8.65 -5.03
CA GLY A 85 -8.84 10.08 -4.97
C GLY A 85 -8.79 10.70 -6.36
N GLU A 86 -7.94 11.68 -6.55
CA GLU A 86 -7.73 12.34 -7.84
C GLU A 86 -6.64 11.68 -8.68
N ASP A 87 -5.91 10.71 -8.12
CA ASP A 87 -4.84 10.00 -8.81
C ASP A 87 -5.44 8.90 -9.69
N GLU A 88 -5.28 9.01 -11.00
CA GLU A 88 -5.81 8.06 -11.96
C GLU A 88 -4.70 7.52 -12.86
N GLY A 89 -4.68 6.19 -13.02
CA GLY A 89 -3.71 5.48 -13.86
C GLY A 89 -3.42 4.12 -13.27
N ILE A 90 -2.85 3.21 -14.10
CA ILE A 90 -2.57 1.84 -13.66
C ILE A 90 -1.54 1.80 -12.52
N GLN A 91 -0.68 2.82 -12.39
CA GLN A 91 0.27 2.90 -11.29
C GLN A 91 -0.41 3.14 -9.94
N TYR A 92 -1.64 3.61 -9.94
CA TYR A 92 -2.42 3.87 -8.73
C TYR A 92 -3.43 2.78 -8.41
N ARG A 93 -3.36 1.64 -9.10
CA ARG A 93 -4.23 0.52 -8.79
C ARG A 93 -3.92 -0.02 -7.39
N THR A 94 -4.94 -0.62 -6.77
CA THR A 94 -4.80 -1.17 -5.43
C THR A 94 -4.45 -2.65 -5.48
N GLY A 95 -3.67 -3.09 -4.51
CA GLY A 95 -3.28 -4.49 -4.47
C GLY A 95 -2.57 -4.86 -3.17
N VAL A 96 -2.61 -6.15 -2.87
CA VAL A 96 -1.85 -6.77 -1.80
C VAL A 96 -0.98 -7.83 -2.47
N TYR A 97 0.34 -7.70 -2.35
CA TYR A 97 1.27 -8.62 -2.98
C TYR A 97 2.06 -9.35 -1.90
N TYR A 98 1.96 -10.66 -1.89
CA TYR A 98 2.57 -11.50 -0.85
C TYR A 98 3.80 -12.24 -1.39
N THR A 99 4.71 -12.59 -0.48
CA THR A 99 5.92 -13.37 -0.80
C THR A 99 5.93 -14.70 -0.05
N ALA A 100 5.12 -14.84 1.01
CA ALA A 100 5.06 -16.05 1.83
C ALA A 100 3.71 -16.73 1.68
N ALA A 101 3.72 -18.01 1.32
CA ALA A 101 2.49 -18.76 1.07
C ALA A 101 1.59 -18.86 2.31
N ASP A 102 2.17 -18.83 3.52
CA ASP A 102 1.39 -18.91 4.76
C ASP A 102 0.58 -17.64 5.04
N GLN A 103 0.87 -16.54 4.35
CA GLN A 103 0.08 -15.31 4.45
C GLN A 103 -1.24 -15.43 3.68
N LEU A 104 -1.27 -16.22 2.61
CA LEU A 104 -2.41 -16.25 1.69
C LEU A 104 -3.75 -16.56 2.34
N PRO A 105 -3.88 -17.57 3.23
CA PRO A 105 -5.18 -17.83 3.86
C PRO A 105 -5.70 -16.64 4.67
N LEU A 106 -4.83 -15.92 5.37
CA LEU A 106 -5.20 -14.73 6.13
C LEU A 106 -5.64 -13.60 5.20
N LEU A 107 -4.94 -13.43 4.07
CA LEU A 107 -5.28 -12.42 3.08
C LEU A 107 -6.62 -12.73 2.42
N GLN A 108 -6.85 -13.98 2.07
CA GLN A 108 -8.13 -14.42 1.48
C GLN A 108 -9.28 -14.17 2.43
N ALA A 109 -9.09 -14.45 3.72
CA ALA A 109 -10.13 -14.21 4.73
C ALA A 109 -10.41 -12.71 4.88
N ALA A 110 -9.40 -11.87 4.86
CA ALA A 110 -9.56 -10.42 4.94
C ALA A 110 -10.32 -9.88 3.72
N PHE A 111 -9.98 -10.36 2.53
CA PHE A 111 -10.65 -9.96 1.30
C PHE A 111 -12.12 -10.41 1.31
N ALA A 112 -12.41 -11.62 1.82
CA ALA A 112 -13.78 -12.12 1.92
C ALA A 112 -14.62 -11.25 2.85
N ARG A 113 -14.04 -10.82 3.98
CA ARG A 113 -14.72 -9.91 4.92
C ARG A 113 -15.07 -8.58 4.26
N GLU A 114 -14.13 -8.02 3.50
CA GLU A 114 -14.36 -6.74 2.82
C GLU A 114 -15.34 -6.88 1.66
N ALA A 115 -15.28 -7.98 0.91
CA ALA A 115 -16.24 -8.26 -0.16
C ALA A 115 -17.65 -8.36 0.36
N ALA A 116 -17.83 -8.94 1.56
CA ALA A 116 -19.15 -9.08 2.18
C ALA A 116 -19.78 -7.74 2.54
N LYS A 117 -18.97 -6.71 2.77
CA LYS A 117 -19.44 -5.36 3.09
C LYS A 117 -19.70 -4.51 1.85
N ALA A 118 -19.19 -4.93 0.69
CA ALA A 118 -19.21 -4.11 -0.52
C ALA A 118 -20.45 -4.39 -1.36
N ASP A 119 -20.88 -3.38 -2.11
CA ASP A 119 -22.02 -3.48 -3.03
C ASP A 119 -21.61 -3.95 -4.43
N ALA A 120 -20.30 -4.10 -4.67
CA ALA A 120 -19.76 -4.49 -5.96
C ALA A 120 -18.48 -5.31 -5.73
N PRO A 121 -17.96 -6.00 -6.76
CA PRO A 121 -16.71 -6.74 -6.64
C PRO A 121 -15.54 -5.83 -6.24
N LEU A 122 -14.66 -6.34 -5.41
CA LEU A 122 -13.45 -5.60 -5.04
C LEU A 122 -12.53 -5.45 -6.26
N ALA A 123 -11.98 -4.24 -6.43
CA ALA A 123 -11.00 -3.96 -7.49
C ALA A 123 -9.56 -4.18 -7.00
N VAL A 124 -9.38 -4.60 -5.76
CA VAL A 124 -8.06 -4.79 -5.14
C VAL A 124 -7.44 -6.10 -5.61
N GLU A 125 -6.23 -6.03 -6.15
CA GLU A 125 -5.51 -7.24 -6.55
C GLU A 125 -5.05 -8.03 -5.32
N LEU A 126 -5.05 -9.35 -5.43
CA LEU A 126 -4.42 -10.24 -4.44
C LEU A 126 -3.56 -11.21 -5.22
N LEU A 127 -2.26 -10.94 -5.28
CA LEU A 127 -1.34 -11.64 -6.16
C LEU A 127 -0.01 -11.90 -5.45
N PRO A 128 0.74 -12.92 -5.90
CA PRO A 128 2.15 -13.01 -5.49
C PRO A 128 2.92 -11.79 -5.97
N LEU A 129 3.91 -11.39 -5.20
CA LEU A 129 4.85 -10.36 -5.67
C LEU A 129 5.73 -10.97 -6.76
N THR A 130 5.74 -10.37 -7.94
CA THR A 130 6.62 -10.82 -9.03
C THR A 130 7.90 -10.01 -9.09
N ASN A 131 7.84 -8.73 -8.75
CA ASN A 131 9.02 -7.88 -8.65
C ASN A 131 8.71 -6.65 -7.80
N PHE A 132 9.75 -6.05 -7.24
CA PHE A 132 9.67 -4.79 -6.53
C PHE A 132 10.99 -4.05 -6.74
N PHE A 133 10.90 -2.86 -7.34
CA PHE A 133 12.06 -2.01 -7.59
C PHE A 133 11.93 -0.77 -6.70
N PRO A 134 12.86 -0.57 -5.73
CA PRO A 134 12.80 0.62 -4.88
C PRO A 134 12.75 1.89 -5.70
N ALA A 135 11.89 2.82 -5.28
CA ALA A 135 11.77 4.12 -5.93
C ALA A 135 12.99 4.98 -5.59
N GLU A 136 13.16 6.02 -6.36
CA GLU A 136 14.24 6.99 -6.20
C GLU A 136 14.26 7.55 -4.78
N GLU A 137 15.42 7.89 -4.26
CA GLU A 137 15.61 8.34 -2.89
C GLU A 137 14.72 9.54 -2.53
N TYR A 138 14.47 10.44 -3.49
CA TYR A 138 13.66 11.62 -3.21
C TYR A 138 12.19 11.28 -2.93
N HIS A 139 11.72 10.07 -3.28
CA HIS A 139 10.38 9.59 -2.94
C HIS A 139 10.31 8.95 -1.55
N GLN A 140 11.44 8.50 -1.01
CA GLN A 140 11.44 7.84 0.30
C GLN A 140 11.16 8.86 1.38
N LYS A 141 10.12 8.60 2.21
CA LYS A 141 9.69 9.50 3.29
C LYS A 141 9.36 10.91 2.76
N TYR A 142 8.76 10.97 1.57
CA TYR A 142 8.53 12.24 0.87
C TYR A 142 7.76 13.24 1.71
N LEU A 143 6.67 12.81 2.38
CA LEU A 143 5.85 13.72 3.17
C LEU A 143 6.50 14.13 4.48
N ASP A 144 7.44 13.34 5.01
CA ASP A 144 8.24 13.77 6.16
C ASP A 144 9.21 14.88 5.75
N LYS A 145 9.77 14.80 4.54
CA LYS A 145 10.67 15.81 3.97
C LYS A 145 9.91 17.02 3.45
N ASN A 146 8.67 16.84 3.05
CA ASN A 146 7.82 17.86 2.42
C ASN A 146 6.44 17.86 3.07
N PRO A 147 6.29 18.40 4.30
CA PRO A 147 5.03 18.30 5.06
C PRO A 147 3.82 18.89 4.36
N GLY A 148 4.01 19.84 3.45
CA GLY A 148 2.92 20.41 2.66
C GLY A 148 2.65 19.70 1.34
N GLY A 149 3.29 18.55 1.10
CA GLY A 149 3.15 17.80 -0.14
C GLY A 149 1.77 17.18 -0.31
N TYR A 150 1.47 16.80 -1.55
CA TYR A 150 0.18 16.18 -1.88
C TYR A 150 0.00 14.84 -1.15
N CYS A 151 -1.19 14.64 -0.61
CA CYS A 151 -1.58 13.37 0.00
C CYS A 151 -3.06 13.13 -0.24
N HIS A 152 -3.39 11.94 -0.80
CA HIS A 152 -4.79 11.57 -1.05
C HIS A 152 -5.48 11.03 0.20
N ILE A 153 -4.73 10.77 1.27
CA ILE A 153 -5.27 10.28 2.54
C ILE A 153 -5.55 11.47 3.47
N PRO A 154 -6.76 11.55 4.08
CA PRO A 154 -7.06 12.65 4.99
C PRO A 154 -6.05 12.77 6.13
N GLN A 155 -5.68 13.99 6.49
CA GLN A 155 -4.66 14.27 7.51
C GLN A 155 -5.00 13.65 8.87
N LYS A 156 -6.29 13.55 9.20
CA LYS A 156 -6.74 12.92 10.45
C LYS A 156 -6.29 11.46 10.56
N MET A 157 -6.07 10.78 9.44
CA MET A 157 -5.63 9.39 9.43
C MET A 157 -4.14 9.25 9.78
N MET A 158 -3.38 10.33 9.75
CA MET A 158 -1.94 10.30 10.03
C MET A 158 -1.61 10.35 11.52
N HIS A 159 -2.63 10.40 12.38
CA HIS A 159 -2.46 10.51 13.84
C HIS A 159 -3.20 9.42 14.60
N LEU A 160 -3.52 8.30 13.95
CA LEU A 160 -4.30 7.22 14.59
C LEU A 160 -3.55 6.57 15.73
N GLU A 161 -2.25 6.38 15.59
CA GLU A 161 -1.42 5.74 16.62
C GLU A 161 -1.48 6.49 17.94
N GLN A 162 -1.52 7.81 17.89
CA GLN A 162 -1.57 8.66 19.08
C GLN A 162 -2.88 8.52 19.86
N ARG A 163 -3.92 7.94 19.26
CA ARG A 163 -5.23 7.77 19.91
C ARG A 163 -5.36 6.47 20.66
N LYS A 164 -4.38 5.59 20.54
CA LYS A 164 -4.45 4.25 21.13
C LYS A 164 -3.78 4.14 22.49
N ASP A 165 -3.07 5.17 22.89
CA ASP A 165 -2.32 5.17 24.13
C ASP A 165 -3.19 5.45 25.35
#